data_ed4bd3fe159dfe9a9a663cb144893a55
#
_entry.id   ed4bd3fe159dfe9a9a663cb144893a55
#
_cell.length_a   1.000
_cell.length_b   1.000
_cell.length_c   1.000
_cell.angle_alpha   90.00
_cell.angle_beta   90.00
_cell.angle_gamma   90.00
#
_symmetry.space_group_name_H-M   'P 1'
#
loop_
_entity.id
_entity.type
_entity.pdbx_description
1 polymer ?
#
loop_
_entity_poly.entity_id
_entity_poly.type
_entity_poly.pdbx_seq_one_letter_code
_entity_poly.pdbx_strand_id
1 'polypeptide(L)'
;KGIYHELLWAEKENLDGDSLTARLFDSTNHPGSDIEFILDGEVINEVQFKAVADPESIVRHFERYPDIEVYATSEVANQVKSIFDNVTDSEFSLEEIDGQMKAFMFPDNVDMIPDAEAGAAIGIVVAALKNRKGSKSFVKKVKDSLEYGIIGSSTAIVLEYILFS
;
A
#
# COMPACT_ATOMS: atom_id res chain seq x y z
N LYS A 1 2.72 6.10 4.30
CA LYS A 1 1.66 6.18 3.27
C LYS A 1 1.96 5.24 2.10
N GLY A 2 3.15 5.28 1.50
CA GLY A 2 3.50 4.44 0.35
C GLY A 2 3.22 2.95 0.60
N ILE A 3 3.91 2.34 1.55
CA ILE A 3 3.75 0.90 1.88
C ILE A 3 2.30 0.54 2.23
N TYR A 4 1.55 1.45 2.86
CA TYR A 4 0.14 1.20 3.18
C TYR A 4 -0.72 1.19 1.92
N HIS A 5 -0.48 2.08 0.97
CA HIS A 5 -1.13 2.10 -0.34
C HIS A 5 -0.85 0.82 -1.13
N GLU A 6 0.41 0.39 -1.18
CA GLU A 6 0.83 -0.87 -1.81
C GLU A 6 0.09 -2.08 -1.22
N LEU A 7 -0.01 -2.15 0.11
CA LEU A 7 -0.71 -3.23 0.82
C LEU A 7 -2.20 -3.24 0.54
N LEU A 8 -2.85 -2.08 0.61
CA LEU A 8 -4.29 -1.96 0.35
C LEU A 8 -4.62 -2.43 -1.06
N TRP A 9 -3.84 -1.98 -2.03
CA TRP A 9 -4.09 -2.32 -3.42
C TRP A 9 -3.82 -3.79 -3.70
N ALA A 10 -2.69 -4.33 -3.23
CA ALA A 10 -2.37 -5.74 -3.39
C ALA A 10 -3.41 -6.67 -2.75
N GLU A 11 -3.97 -6.29 -1.61
CA GLU A 11 -5.01 -7.09 -0.96
C GLU A 11 -6.34 -6.99 -1.71
N LYS A 12 -6.71 -5.80 -2.21
CA LYS A 12 -7.89 -5.61 -3.05
C LYS A 12 -7.81 -6.51 -4.28
N GLU A 13 -6.68 -6.50 -4.99
CA GLU A 13 -6.43 -7.33 -6.15
C GLU A 13 -6.53 -8.83 -5.83
N ASN A 14 -5.87 -9.26 -4.75
CA ASN A 14 -5.87 -10.68 -4.36
C ASN A 14 -7.23 -11.21 -3.86
N LEU A 15 -8.19 -10.34 -3.59
CA LEU A 15 -9.54 -10.69 -3.11
C LEU A 15 -10.63 -10.54 -4.16
N ASP A 16 -10.36 -9.98 -5.32
CA ASP A 16 -11.38 -9.75 -6.35
C ASP A 16 -11.84 -11.03 -7.06
N GLY A 17 -11.10 -12.12 -6.90
CA GLY A 17 -11.50 -13.47 -7.31
C GLY A 17 -11.12 -13.82 -8.74
N ASP A 18 -10.34 -12.99 -9.40
CA ASP A 18 -9.76 -13.32 -10.70
C ASP A 18 -8.46 -14.14 -10.56
N SER A 19 -7.73 -14.38 -11.64
CA SER A 19 -6.49 -15.18 -11.64
C SER A 19 -5.22 -14.36 -11.50
N LEU A 20 -5.33 -13.03 -11.54
CA LEU A 20 -4.22 -12.13 -11.31
C LEU A 20 -3.96 -12.02 -9.81
N THR A 21 -2.71 -12.03 -9.41
CA THR A 21 -2.32 -11.81 -8.01
C THR A 21 -1.22 -10.77 -7.92
N ALA A 22 -1.24 -9.98 -6.85
CA ALA A 22 -0.27 -8.95 -6.56
C ALA A 22 0.64 -9.38 -5.39
N ARG A 23 1.95 -9.23 -5.57
CA ARG A 23 2.95 -9.55 -4.54
C ARG A 23 3.89 -8.38 -4.33
N LEU A 24 4.02 -7.93 -3.08
CA LEU A 24 5.02 -6.93 -2.71
C LEU A 24 6.42 -7.57 -2.71
N PHE A 25 7.43 -6.80 -3.11
CA PHE A 25 8.81 -7.22 -2.96
C PHE A 25 9.20 -7.36 -1.49
N ASP A 26 10.02 -8.37 -1.18
CA ASP A 26 10.58 -8.55 0.17
C ASP A 26 11.54 -7.41 0.56
N SER A 27 12.15 -6.79 -0.44
CA SER A 27 13.04 -5.64 -0.27
C SER A 27 12.28 -4.32 -0.48
N THR A 28 12.28 -3.45 0.54
CA THR A 28 11.73 -2.09 0.42
C THR A 28 12.58 -1.16 -0.46
N ASN A 29 13.73 -1.62 -0.94
CA ASN A 29 14.64 -0.87 -1.80
C ASN A 29 14.74 -1.49 -3.19
N HIS A 30 13.68 -2.18 -3.64
CA HIS A 30 13.65 -2.69 -5.02
C HIS A 30 13.67 -1.51 -5.99
N PRO A 31 14.56 -1.50 -6.98
CA PRO A 31 14.71 -0.35 -7.89
C PRO A 31 13.52 -0.24 -8.84
N GLY A 32 12.76 0.84 -8.71
CA GLY A 32 11.76 1.26 -9.69
C GLY A 32 10.38 0.64 -9.55
N SER A 33 10.20 -0.46 -8.79
CA SER A 33 8.90 -1.11 -8.60
C SER A 33 8.65 -1.50 -7.15
N ASP A 34 7.38 -1.62 -6.77
CA ASP A 34 6.91 -1.97 -5.43
C ASP A 34 6.14 -3.29 -5.40
N ILE A 35 5.47 -3.64 -6.50
CA ILE A 35 4.61 -4.81 -6.62
C ILE A 35 4.90 -5.56 -7.93
N GLU A 36 4.87 -6.89 -7.85
CA GLU A 36 4.83 -7.80 -8.99
C GLU A 36 3.40 -8.28 -9.23
N PHE A 37 2.96 -8.27 -10.49
CA PHE A 37 1.74 -8.94 -10.94
C PHE A 37 2.06 -10.34 -11.42
N ILE A 38 1.33 -11.32 -10.92
CA ILE A 38 1.56 -12.73 -11.16
C ILE A 38 0.27 -13.32 -11.76
N LEU A 39 0.40 -13.92 -12.92
CA LEU A 39 -0.66 -14.67 -13.60
C LEU A 39 -0.17 -16.10 -13.85
N ASP A 40 -0.97 -17.10 -13.48
CA ASP A 40 -0.63 -18.52 -13.64
C ASP A 40 0.75 -18.92 -13.04
N GLY A 41 1.18 -18.18 -12.01
CA GLY A 41 2.45 -18.41 -11.31
C GLY A 41 3.67 -17.74 -11.95
N GLU A 42 3.50 -17.01 -13.05
CA GLU A 42 4.54 -16.24 -13.72
C GLU A 42 4.38 -14.74 -13.45
N VAL A 43 5.49 -14.04 -13.21
CA VAL A 43 5.49 -12.57 -13.12
C VAL A 43 5.28 -12.00 -14.51
N ILE A 44 4.18 -11.27 -14.69
CA ILE A 44 3.81 -10.67 -15.97
C ILE A 44 4.08 -9.17 -16.04
N ASN A 45 4.13 -8.49 -14.91
CA ASN A 45 4.43 -7.06 -14.83
C ASN A 45 5.00 -6.69 -13.45
N GLU A 46 5.75 -5.60 -13.41
CA GLU A 46 6.21 -4.96 -12.19
C GLU A 46 5.79 -3.49 -12.21
N VAL A 47 5.24 -3.00 -11.12
CA VAL A 47 4.64 -1.66 -11.05
C VAL A 47 5.11 -0.88 -9.84
N GLN A 48 5.14 0.45 -9.96
CA GLN A 48 5.46 1.38 -8.90
C GLN A 48 4.18 1.99 -8.32
N PHE A 49 4.09 2.11 -7.01
CA PHE A 49 3.00 2.82 -6.33
C PHE A 49 3.42 4.21 -5.85
N LYS A 50 2.53 5.19 -6.00
CA LYS A 50 2.76 6.59 -5.57
C LYS A 50 1.57 7.14 -4.80
N ALA A 51 1.69 7.17 -3.47
CA ALA A 51 0.74 7.85 -2.57
C ALA A 51 1.19 9.30 -2.33
N VAL A 52 0.99 10.16 -3.31
CA VAL A 52 1.51 11.54 -3.33
C VAL A 52 0.44 12.53 -3.75
N ALA A 53 0.61 13.79 -3.35
CA ALA A 53 -0.24 14.90 -3.79
C ALA A 53 0.38 15.68 -4.96
N ASP A 54 1.67 15.49 -5.22
CA ASP A 54 2.44 16.26 -6.19
C ASP A 54 2.84 15.36 -7.39
N PRO A 55 2.49 15.74 -8.63
CA PRO A 55 2.85 15.00 -9.84
C PRO A 55 4.36 14.97 -10.12
N GLU A 56 5.16 15.86 -9.52
CA GLU A 56 6.61 15.88 -9.76
C GLU A 56 7.31 14.55 -9.43
N SER A 57 6.80 13.82 -8.44
CA SER A 57 7.36 12.51 -8.08
C SER A 57 7.12 11.44 -9.17
N ILE A 58 6.05 11.59 -9.97
CA ILE A 58 5.74 10.76 -11.14
C ILE A 58 6.72 11.10 -12.28
N VAL A 59 6.92 12.39 -12.53
CA VAL A 59 7.88 12.86 -13.54
C VAL A 59 9.28 12.30 -13.25
N ARG A 60 9.77 12.47 -12.00
CA ARG A 60 11.07 11.94 -11.57
C ARG A 60 11.17 10.41 -11.67
N HIS A 61 10.06 9.71 -11.50
CA HIS A 61 10.05 8.26 -11.69
C HIS A 61 10.32 7.91 -13.15
N PHE A 62 9.57 8.49 -14.09
CA PHE A 62 9.72 8.21 -15.52
C PHE A 62 11.04 8.70 -16.11
N GLU A 63 11.68 9.73 -15.54
CA GLU A 63 13.04 10.09 -15.91
C GLU A 63 14.07 8.97 -15.66
N ARG A 64 13.79 8.10 -14.69
CA ARG A 64 14.70 7.03 -14.27
C ARG A 64 14.24 5.65 -14.73
N TYR A 65 12.94 5.43 -14.77
CA TYR A 65 12.30 4.15 -15.06
C TYR A 65 11.14 4.36 -16.05
N PRO A 66 11.42 4.69 -17.33
CA PRO A 66 10.40 5.08 -18.30
C PRO A 66 9.42 3.96 -18.67
N ASP A 67 9.84 2.70 -18.50
CA ASP A 67 9.07 1.51 -18.90
C ASP A 67 8.28 0.90 -17.73
N ILE A 68 8.45 1.39 -16.50
CA ILE A 68 7.74 0.87 -15.32
C ILE A 68 6.46 1.67 -15.12
N GLU A 69 5.33 0.99 -15.16
CA GLU A 69 4.00 1.55 -14.91
C GLU A 69 3.87 2.09 -13.48
N VAL A 70 3.16 3.22 -13.34
CA VAL A 70 2.90 3.85 -12.05
C VAL A 70 1.43 3.80 -11.70
N TYR A 71 1.11 3.20 -10.57
CA TYR A 71 -0.19 3.29 -9.91
C TYR A 71 -0.18 4.46 -8.92
N ALA A 72 -0.93 5.50 -9.21
CA ALA A 72 -0.96 6.72 -8.40
C ALA A 72 -2.33 6.93 -7.76
N THR A 73 -2.37 7.71 -6.69
CA THR A 73 -3.66 8.18 -6.12
C THR A 73 -4.48 8.91 -7.15
N SER A 74 -5.81 8.82 -7.04
CA SER A 74 -6.76 9.32 -8.05
C SER A 74 -6.53 10.78 -8.40
N GLU A 75 -6.19 11.62 -7.42
CA GLU A 75 -5.95 13.05 -7.63
C GLU A 75 -4.76 13.30 -8.57
N VAL A 76 -3.66 12.56 -8.39
CA VAL A 76 -2.44 12.74 -9.19
C VAL A 76 -2.57 12.02 -10.52
N ALA A 77 -3.11 10.81 -10.56
CA ALA A 77 -3.35 10.08 -11.80
C ALA A 77 -4.17 10.93 -12.78
N ASN A 78 -5.26 11.56 -12.31
CA ASN A 78 -6.09 12.44 -13.13
C ASN A 78 -5.38 13.69 -13.66
N GLN A 79 -4.36 14.18 -12.96
CA GLN A 79 -3.57 15.34 -13.43
C GLN A 79 -2.57 14.95 -14.53
N VAL A 80 -1.99 13.76 -14.48
CA VAL A 80 -0.85 13.39 -15.33
C VAL A 80 -1.18 12.42 -16.46
N LYS A 81 -2.34 11.76 -16.44
CA LYS A 81 -2.75 10.77 -17.46
C LYS A 81 -2.82 11.31 -18.90
N SER A 82 -2.89 12.63 -19.08
CA SER A 82 -2.82 13.27 -20.41
C SER A 82 -1.37 13.45 -20.90
N ILE A 83 -0.39 13.21 -20.05
CA ILE A 83 1.04 13.42 -20.31
C ILE A 83 1.76 12.07 -20.36
N PHE A 84 1.36 11.13 -19.51
CA PHE A 84 1.97 9.82 -19.36
C PHE A 84 0.92 8.73 -19.56
N ASP A 85 1.11 7.91 -20.59
CA ASP A 85 0.22 6.77 -20.90
C ASP A 85 0.37 5.63 -19.87
N ASN A 86 1.53 5.56 -19.20
CA ASN A 86 1.87 4.50 -18.23
C ASN A 86 1.50 4.88 -16.79
N VAL A 87 0.46 5.72 -16.59
CA VAL A 87 -0.07 6.02 -15.27
C VAL A 87 -1.47 5.50 -15.13
N THR A 88 -1.66 4.62 -14.16
CA THR A 88 -2.95 4.04 -13.79
C THR A 88 -3.45 4.66 -12.49
N ASP A 89 -4.75 4.95 -12.43
CA ASP A 89 -5.42 5.35 -11.19
C ASP A 89 -5.54 4.13 -10.28
N SER A 90 -4.98 4.21 -9.07
CA SER A 90 -5.08 3.13 -8.09
C SER A 90 -6.47 2.98 -7.47
N GLU A 91 -7.40 3.89 -7.80
CA GLU A 91 -8.75 3.99 -7.23
C GLU A 91 -8.77 4.35 -5.73
N PHE A 92 -7.64 4.79 -5.19
CA PHE A 92 -7.54 5.31 -3.83
C PHE A 92 -7.17 6.79 -3.86
N SER A 93 -7.89 7.61 -3.07
CA SER A 93 -7.49 8.99 -2.81
C SER A 93 -6.43 9.06 -1.71
N LEU A 94 -5.66 10.14 -1.70
CA LEU A 94 -4.70 10.37 -0.62
C LEU A 94 -5.40 10.56 0.73
N GLU A 95 -6.60 11.14 0.74
CA GLU A 95 -7.42 11.33 1.94
C GLU A 95 -7.91 9.99 2.50
N GLU A 96 -8.37 9.07 1.66
CA GLU A 96 -8.76 7.71 2.06
C GLU A 96 -7.59 6.95 2.66
N ILE A 97 -6.43 6.95 1.99
CA ILE A 97 -5.21 6.31 2.51
C ILE A 97 -4.82 6.89 3.87
N ASP A 98 -4.86 8.21 4.04
CA ASP A 98 -4.56 8.88 5.31
C ASP A 98 -5.59 8.56 6.40
N GLY A 99 -6.87 8.55 6.04
CA GLY A 99 -7.95 8.23 6.96
C GLY A 99 -7.85 6.80 7.48
N GLN A 100 -7.70 5.84 6.58
CA GLN A 100 -7.55 4.42 6.92
C GLN A 100 -6.28 4.16 7.74
N MET A 101 -5.17 4.78 7.36
CA MET A 101 -3.91 4.66 8.10
C MET A 101 -4.03 5.23 9.53
N LYS A 102 -4.71 6.37 9.70
CA LYS A 102 -4.98 6.96 11.02
C LYS A 102 -5.88 6.05 11.86
N ALA A 103 -6.94 5.51 11.28
CA ALA A 103 -7.83 4.58 11.97
C ALA A 103 -7.09 3.30 12.39
N PHE A 104 -6.20 2.80 11.55
CA PHE A 104 -5.34 1.66 11.88
C PHE A 104 -4.36 1.98 13.03
N MET A 105 -3.76 3.18 13.02
CA MET A 105 -2.79 3.58 14.05
C MET A 105 -3.43 3.98 15.39
N PHE A 106 -4.69 4.44 15.36
CA PHE A 106 -5.39 4.98 16.53
C PHE A 106 -6.79 4.38 16.67
N PRO A 107 -6.91 3.08 16.96
CA PRO A 107 -8.19 2.37 17.01
C PRO A 107 -9.16 2.92 18.09
N ASP A 108 -8.66 3.60 19.11
CA ASP A 108 -9.50 4.23 20.15
C ASP A 108 -10.23 5.48 19.65
N ASN A 109 -9.91 5.99 18.47
CA ASN A 109 -10.58 7.11 17.80
C ASN A 109 -11.54 6.64 16.69
N VAL A 110 -12.13 5.46 16.83
CA VAL A 110 -13.01 4.81 15.82
C VAL A 110 -14.24 5.65 15.47
N ASP A 111 -14.67 6.57 16.34
CA ASP A 111 -15.76 7.52 16.04
C ASP A 111 -15.44 8.47 14.85
N MET A 112 -14.21 8.45 14.35
CA MET A 112 -13.77 9.24 13.19
C MET A 112 -13.73 8.44 11.87
N ILE A 113 -14.18 7.17 11.85
CA ILE A 113 -14.29 6.38 10.61
C ILE A 113 -15.66 6.65 10.01
N PRO A 114 -15.76 7.37 8.87
CA PRO A 114 -17.06 7.76 8.32
C PRO A 114 -17.85 6.59 7.72
N ASP A 115 -17.23 5.41 7.47
CA ASP A 115 -17.86 4.34 6.72
C ASP A 115 -17.45 2.93 7.16
N ALA A 116 -18.41 1.99 7.03
CA ALA A 116 -18.21 0.56 7.26
C ALA A 116 -17.12 -0.05 6.32
N GLU A 117 -16.88 0.56 5.17
CA GLU A 117 -15.84 0.18 4.20
C GLU A 117 -14.43 0.41 4.77
N ALA A 118 -14.20 1.49 5.51
CA ALA A 118 -12.92 1.74 6.16
C ALA A 118 -12.58 0.70 7.23
N GLY A 119 -13.59 0.23 7.97
CA GLY A 119 -13.44 -0.86 8.94
C GLY A 119 -13.09 -2.20 8.27
N ALA A 120 -13.65 -2.45 7.10
CA ALA A 120 -13.34 -3.64 6.29
C ALA A 120 -11.88 -3.59 5.79
N ALA A 121 -11.42 -2.44 5.27
CA ALA A 121 -10.05 -2.28 4.79
C ALA A 121 -9.00 -2.48 5.91
N ILE A 122 -9.27 -2.00 7.12
CA ILE A 122 -8.42 -2.26 8.29
C ILE A 122 -8.37 -3.77 8.60
N GLY A 123 -9.52 -4.44 8.59
CA GLY A 123 -9.61 -5.89 8.78
C GLY A 123 -8.82 -6.68 7.72
N ILE A 124 -8.85 -6.23 6.48
CA ILE A 124 -8.13 -6.79 5.35
C ILE A 124 -6.62 -6.67 5.55
N VAL A 125 -6.11 -5.48 5.87
CA VAL A 125 -4.67 -5.27 6.12
C VAL A 125 -4.18 -6.12 7.30
N VAL A 126 -4.96 -6.22 8.37
CA VAL A 126 -4.65 -7.09 9.52
C VAL A 126 -4.63 -8.56 9.12
N ALA A 127 -5.57 -9.00 8.28
CA ALA A 127 -5.62 -10.38 7.78
C ALA A 127 -4.43 -10.68 6.86
N ALA A 128 -4.06 -9.76 5.97
CA ALA A 128 -2.89 -9.87 5.10
C ALA A 128 -1.59 -9.99 5.90
N LEU A 129 -1.45 -9.19 6.95
CA LEU A 129 -0.31 -9.26 7.86
C LEU A 129 -0.24 -10.60 8.61
N LYS A 130 -1.40 -11.16 9.06
CA LYS A 130 -1.47 -12.47 9.73
C LYS A 130 -1.14 -13.65 8.81
N ASN A 131 -1.56 -13.60 7.57
CA ASN A 131 -1.43 -14.72 6.63
C ASN A 131 -0.06 -14.81 5.97
N ARG A 132 0.78 -13.80 6.06
CA ARG A 132 2.14 -13.81 5.54
C ARG A 132 3.09 -14.67 6.39
N LYS A 133 3.07 -15.98 6.17
CA LYS A 133 4.09 -16.90 6.67
C LYS A 133 5.45 -16.56 6.03
N GLY A 134 6.29 -15.85 6.76
CA GLY A 134 7.70 -15.67 6.37
C GLY A 134 8.28 -14.28 6.49
N SER A 135 7.48 -13.27 6.76
CA SER A 135 7.97 -11.90 6.75
C SER A 135 8.25 -11.32 8.15
N LYS A 136 9.08 -12.00 8.96
CA LYS A 136 9.71 -11.35 10.14
C LYS A 136 10.44 -10.05 9.75
N SER A 137 10.96 -10.01 8.53
CA SER A 137 11.59 -8.82 7.94
C SER A 137 10.57 -7.72 7.64
N PHE A 138 9.41 -8.06 7.05
CA PHE A 138 8.37 -7.09 6.73
C PHE A 138 7.74 -6.49 7.99
N VAL A 139 7.39 -7.35 8.96
CA VAL A 139 6.88 -6.94 10.27
C VAL A 139 7.87 -6.03 10.99
N LYS A 140 9.17 -6.38 10.97
CA LYS A 140 10.22 -5.54 11.52
C LYS A 140 10.29 -4.19 10.81
N LYS A 141 10.14 -4.15 9.49
CA LYS A 141 10.18 -2.89 8.70
C LYS A 141 8.97 -2.00 8.95
N VAL A 142 7.77 -2.59 9.05
CA VAL A 142 6.58 -1.85 9.49
C VAL A 142 6.82 -1.31 10.89
N LYS A 143 7.32 -2.12 11.82
CA LYS A 143 7.68 -1.70 13.19
C LYS A 143 8.72 -0.58 13.18
N ASP A 144 9.82 -0.75 12.46
CA ASP A 144 10.89 0.26 12.35
C ASP A 144 10.38 1.57 11.72
N SER A 145 9.53 1.49 10.67
CA SER A 145 8.89 2.67 10.07
C SER A 145 7.93 3.37 11.01
N LEU A 146 7.30 2.60 11.87
CA LEU A 146 6.41 3.08 12.91
C LEU A 146 7.19 3.72 14.07
N GLU A 147 8.32 3.19 14.47
CA GLU A 147 9.19 3.74 15.54
C GLU A 147 9.89 5.05 15.12
N TYR A 148 10.17 5.25 13.82
CA TYR A 148 10.78 6.50 13.30
C TYR A 148 9.77 7.63 13.05
N GLY A 149 8.46 7.37 13.07
CA GLY A 149 7.41 8.34 12.85
C GLY A 149 6.31 8.28 13.89
N ILE A 150 6.48 8.98 14.99
CA ILE A 150 5.42 9.38 15.95
C ILE A 150 4.35 8.29 16.16
N ILE A 151 4.62 7.27 16.96
CA ILE A 151 3.61 6.30 17.39
C ILE A 151 3.56 6.22 18.89
N GLY A 152 2.38 6.48 19.41
CA GLY A 152 2.06 6.22 20.81
C GLY A 152 2.11 4.71 21.11
N SER A 153 2.44 4.38 22.34
CA SER A 153 2.63 3.02 22.89
C SER A 153 1.49 2.02 22.61
N SER A 154 0.28 2.49 22.34
CA SER A 154 -0.91 1.66 22.07
C SER A 154 -0.85 0.89 20.75
N THR A 155 -0.27 1.47 19.70
CA THR A 155 -0.20 0.82 18.38
C THR A 155 0.85 -0.29 18.34
N ALA A 156 1.94 -0.13 19.06
CA ALA A 156 2.96 -1.17 19.24
C ALA A 156 2.35 -2.42 19.91
N ILE A 157 1.47 -2.24 20.88
CA ILE A 157 0.78 -3.31 21.61
C ILE A 157 -0.19 -4.07 20.68
N VAL A 158 -0.94 -3.37 19.83
CA VAL A 158 -1.87 -3.99 18.86
C VAL A 158 -1.10 -4.79 17.81
N LEU A 159 0.00 -4.28 17.29
CA LEU A 159 0.89 -5.00 16.38
C LEU A 159 1.54 -6.22 17.04
N GLU A 160 2.02 -6.12 18.26
CA GLU A 160 2.55 -7.26 19.03
C GLU A 160 1.49 -8.34 19.24
N TYR A 161 0.27 -7.96 19.65
CA TYR A 161 -0.82 -8.92 19.84
C TYR A 161 -1.23 -9.61 18.53
N ILE A 162 -1.28 -8.87 17.41
CA ILE A 162 -1.63 -9.43 16.09
C ILE A 162 -0.55 -10.36 15.54
N LEU A 163 0.71 -10.09 15.85
CA LEU A 163 1.86 -10.78 15.26
C LEU A 163 2.35 -11.99 16.05
N PHE A 164 2.05 -12.05 17.36
CA PHE A 164 2.56 -13.08 18.26
C PHE A 164 1.46 -13.92 18.95
N SER A 165 0.18 -13.64 18.69
CA SER A 165 -0.95 -14.50 19.06
C SER A 165 -1.37 -15.40 17.91
#